data_783d6d0aad149fe1309105e77507afb6
#
_entry.id   783d6d0aad149fe1309105e77507afb6
#
_cell.length_a   1.000
_cell.length_b   1.000
_cell.length_c   1.000
_cell.angle_alpha   90.00
_cell.angle_beta   90.00
_cell.angle_gamma   90.00
#
_symmetry.space_group_name_H-M   'P 1'
#
loop_
_entity.id
_entity.type
_entity.pdbx_description
1 polymer ?
#
loop_
_entity_poly.entity_id
_entity_poly.type
_entity_poly.pdbx_seq_one_letter_code
_entity_poly.pdbx_strand_id
1 'polypeptide(L)'
;MNKAYAQEVNYGDEMAKHMPLVKRIAYQVASKLPANVEVDDLIQEGLIGLLDALKRYQPQPNLSFEIYARTRIKGAIYDSCRKNDILPRNQRDDLSRLEKLNRQLEQELGRAPTEGEIAQSADLSMQDYYSIMDGMV
;
A
#
# COMPACT_ATOMS: atom_id res chain seq x y z
N MET A 1 22.44 6.57 -13.53
CA MET A 1 22.73 5.63 -12.77
C MET A 1 21.86 4.62 -12.70
N ASN A 2 20.93 4.89 -12.82
CA ASN A 2 20.12 4.06 -12.54
C ASN A 2 19.67 3.11 -13.48
N LYS A 3 20.00 3.24 -14.82
CA LYS A 3 19.72 2.24 -15.81
C LYS A 3 20.46 0.95 -15.53
N ALA A 4 21.75 1.01 -15.21
CA ALA A 4 22.51 -0.18 -14.91
C ALA A 4 21.97 -0.88 -13.68
N TYR A 5 21.68 -0.13 -12.64
CA TYR A 5 21.11 -0.69 -11.44
C TYR A 5 19.75 -1.31 -11.72
N ALA A 6 18.90 -0.62 -12.45
CA ALA A 6 17.58 -1.12 -12.75
C ALA A 6 17.62 -2.40 -13.57
N GLN A 7 18.60 -2.51 -14.47
CA GLN A 7 18.78 -3.71 -15.26
C GLN A 7 19.25 -4.90 -14.43
N GLU A 8 19.92 -4.62 -13.32
CA GLU A 8 20.38 -5.68 -12.44
C GLU A 8 19.34 -6.16 -11.46
N VAL A 9 18.24 -5.43 -11.31
CA VAL A 9 17.18 -5.83 -10.40
C VAL A 9 16.41 -6.99 -10.99
N ASN A 10 16.41 -8.11 -10.27
CA ASN A 10 15.59 -9.25 -10.65
C ASN A 10 14.26 -9.14 -9.93
N TYR A 11 13.27 -8.62 -10.63
CA TYR A 11 11.96 -8.41 -10.03
C TYR A 11 11.31 -9.71 -9.56
N GLY A 12 11.54 -10.80 -10.28
CA GLY A 12 11.01 -12.09 -9.87
C GLY A 12 11.54 -12.53 -8.52
N ASP A 13 12.85 -12.41 -8.33
CA ASP A 13 13.48 -12.77 -7.05
C ASP A 13 13.02 -11.83 -5.94
N GLU A 14 12.95 -10.54 -6.22
CA GLU A 14 12.51 -9.58 -5.22
C GLU A 14 11.04 -9.79 -4.85
N MET A 15 10.20 -10.12 -5.82
CA MET A 15 8.80 -10.41 -5.53
C MET A 15 8.67 -11.68 -4.68
N ALA A 16 9.45 -12.70 -4.98
CA ALA A 16 9.43 -13.92 -4.16
C ALA A 16 9.89 -13.64 -2.73
N LYS A 17 10.92 -12.81 -2.58
CA LYS A 17 11.44 -12.44 -1.28
C LYS A 17 10.39 -11.74 -0.41
N HIS A 18 9.55 -10.91 -1.02
CA HIS A 18 8.55 -10.13 -0.29
C HIS A 18 7.16 -10.73 -0.32
N MET A 19 7.00 -11.93 -0.90
CA MET A 19 5.73 -12.62 -0.94
C MET A 19 5.10 -12.82 0.45
N PRO A 20 5.86 -13.18 1.50
CA PRO A 20 5.25 -13.31 2.83
C PRO A 20 4.59 -12.03 3.31
N LEU A 21 5.16 -10.87 3.00
CA LEU A 21 4.56 -9.60 3.36
C LEU A 21 3.21 -9.41 2.64
N VAL A 22 3.19 -9.69 1.33
CA VAL A 22 1.96 -9.58 0.53
C VAL A 22 0.88 -10.47 1.09
N LYS A 23 1.21 -11.73 1.38
CA LYS A 23 0.24 -12.68 1.91
C LYS A 23 -0.30 -12.24 3.26
N ARG A 24 0.58 -11.77 4.15
CA ARG A 24 0.15 -11.32 5.46
C ARG A 24 -0.85 -10.18 5.37
N ILE A 25 -0.55 -9.20 4.50
CA ILE A 25 -1.45 -8.07 4.33
C ILE A 25 -2.78 -8.52 3.71
N ALA A 26 -2.73 -9.38 2.69
CA ALA A 26 -3.93 -9.87 2.03
C ALA A 26 -4.83 -10.62 3.01
N TYR A 27 -4.25 -11.48 3.86
CA TYR A 27 -5.04 -12.21 4.85
C TYR A 27 -5.62 -11.29 5.91
N GLN A 28 -4.86 -10.27 6.33
CA GLN A 28 -5.38 -9.28 7.28
C GLN A 28 -6.59 -8.55 6.70
N VAL A 29 -6.49 -8.12 5.45
CA VAL A 29 -7.61 -7.44 4.80
C VAL A 29 -8.79 -8.38 4.63
N ALA A 30 -8.54 -9.61 4.16
CA ALA A 30 -9.60 -10.58 3.92
C ALA A 30 -10.39 -10.87 5.19
N SER A 31 -9.74 -10.87 6.35
CA SER A 31 -10.42 -11.16 7.62
C SER A 31 -11.49 -10.14 7.96
N LYS A 32 -11.46 -8.96 7.33
CA LYS A 32 -12.41 -7.88 7.59
C LYS A 32 -13.42 -7.70 6.47
N LEU A 33 -13.37 -8.59 5.48
CA LEU A 33 -14.26 -8.53 4.32
C LEU A 33 -15.25 -9.69 4.36
N PRO A 34 -16.31 -9.64 3.52
CA PRO A 34 -17.25 -10.74 3.45
C PRO A 34 -16.56 -12.06 3.11
N ALA A 35 -17.12 -13.15 3.61
CA ALA A 35 -16.49 -14.48 3.50
C ALA A 35 -16.37 -14.96 2.04
N ASN A 36 -17.15 -14.40 1.13
CA ASN A 36 -17.09 -14.79 -0.27
C ASN A 36 -15.94 -14.14 -1.05
N VAL A 37 -15.15 -13.28 -0.40
CA VAL A 37 -14.00 -12.65 -1.04
C VAL A 37 -12.84 -13.65 -1.05
N GLU A 38 -12.28 -13.87 -2.22
CA GLU A 38 -11.18 -14.81 -2.39
C GLU A 38 -9.86 -14.13 -2.05
N VAL A 39 -9.14 -14.69 -1.06
CA VAL A 39 -7.87 -14.12 -0.64
C VAL A 39 -6.84 -14.16 -1.76
N ASP A 40 -6.90 -15.16 -2.63
CA ASP A 40 -5.96 -15.26 -3.74
C ASP A 40 -6.07 -14.07 -4.68
N ASP A 41 -7.28 -13.54 -4.89
CA ASP A 41 -7.46 -12.34 -5.69
C ASP A 41 -6.80 -11.14 -5.03
N LEU A 42 -6.90 -11.05 -3.71
CA LEU A 42 -6.25 -9.96 -2.98
C LEU A 42 -4.74 -10.08 -3.03
N ILE A 43 -4.21 -11.30 -2.98
CA ILE A 43 -2.78 -11.53 -3.11
C ILE A 43 -2.29 -11.05 -4.48
N GLN A 44 -3.03 -11.35 -5.54
CA GLN A 44 -2.65 -10.90 -6.88
C GLN A 44 -2.62 -9.39 -6.97
N GLU A 45 -3.61 -8.72 -6.40
CA GLU A 45 -3.63 -7.26 -6.38
C GLU A 45 -2.48 -6.71 -5.55
N GLY A 46 -2.17 -7.35 -4.44
CA GLY A 46 -1.03 -6.97 -3.62
C GLY A 46 0.29 -7.11 -4.35
N LEU A 47 0.41 -8.15 -5.18
CA LEU A 47 1.62 -8.32 -6.00
C LEU A 47 1.80 -7.21 -7.01
N ILE A 48 0.70 -6.70 -7.56
CA ILE A 48 0.76 -5.54 -8.45
C ILE A 48 1.30 -4.33 -7.68
N GLY A 49 0.83 -4.13 -6.46
CA GLY A 49 1.34 -3.05 -5.61
C GLY A 49 2.80 -3.22 -5.26
N LEU A 50 3.22 -4.46 -5.01
CA LEU A 50 4.62 -4.75 -4.72
C LEU A 50 5.50 -4.46 -5.92
N LEU A 51 5.08 -4.87 -7.11
CA LEU A 51 5.85 -4.59 -8.31
C LEU A 51 5.98 -3.09 -8.54
N ASP A 52 4.90 -2.35 -8.35
CA ASP A 52 4.95 -0.90 -8.44
C ASP A 52 5.95 -0.31 -7.43
N ALA A 53 5.96 -0.83 -6.20
CA ALA A 53 6.90 -0.38 -5.19
C ALA A 53 8.35 -0.65 -5.60
N LEU A 54 8.61 -1.83 -6.17
CA LEU A 54 9.96 -2.17 -6.61
C LEU A 54 10.45 -1.23 -7.71
N LYS A 55 9.56 -0.80 -8.57
CA LYS A 55 9.92 0.09 -9.67
C LYS A 55 10.10 1.54 -9.25
N ARG A 56 9.38 1.97 -8.22
CA ARG A 56 9.34 3.38 -7.85
C ARG A 56 10.16 3.76 -6.63
N TYR A 57 10.49 2.79 -5.80
CA TYR A 57 11.19 3.10 -4.57
C TYR A 57 12.57 3.69 -4.84
N GLN A 58 12.88 4.76 -4.11
CA GLN A 58 14.21 5.34 -4.10
C GLN A 58 14.71 5.33 -2.67
N PRO A 59 15.92 4.80 -2.42
CA PRO A 59 16.45 4.73 -1.06
C PRO A 59 16.49 6.09 -0.39
N GLN A 60 16.04 6.13 0.85
CA GLN A 60 15.97 7.35 1.66
C GLN A 60 16.30 7.00 3.10
N PRO A 61 16.90 7.92 3.86
CA PRO A 61 17.30 7.62 5.25
C PRO A 61 16.15 7.22 6.16
N ASN A 62 14.96 7.80 5.95
CA ASN A 62 13.85 7.61 6.88
C ASN A 62 12.74 6.74 6.33
N LEU A 63 12.97 6.07 5.21
CA LEU A 63 11.95 5.26 4.57
C LEU A 63 12.58 3.98 4.04
N SER A 64 12.36 2.87 4.74
CA SER A 64 12.83 1.58 4.26
C SER A 64 11.94 1.10 3.12
N PHE A 65 12.49 0.23 2.28
CA PHE A 65 11.69 -0.36 1.22
C PHE A 65 10.47 -1.09 1.77
N GLU A 66 10.64 -1.82 2.87
CA GLU A 66 9.53 -2.61 3.42
C GLU A 66 8.36 -1.73 3.84
N ILE A 67 8.64 -0.59 4.47
CA ILE A 67 7.59 0.35 4.86
C ILE A 67 6.90 0.93 3.63
N TYR A 68 7.71 1.34 2.65
CA TYR A 68 7.17 1.88 1.41
C TYR A 68 6.31 0.85 0.68
N ALA A 69 6.81 -0.39 0.58
CA ALA A 69 6.10 -1.47 -0.11
C ALA A 69 4.79 -1.80 0.59
N ARG A 70 4.78 -1.81 1.92
CA ARG A 70 3.56 -2.12 2.68
C ARG A 70 2.44 -1.17 2.33
N THR A 71 2.73 0.12 2.25
CA THR A 71 1.74 1.12 1.87
C THR A 71 1.22 0.87 0.46
N ARG A 72 2.11 0.57 -0.47
CA ARG A 72 1.72 0.33 -1.86
C ARG A 72 0.91 -0.95 -2.01
N ILE A 73 1.29 -2.00 -1.28
CA ILE A 73 0.55 -3.26 -1.31
C ILE A 73 -0.86 -3.07 -0.77
N LYS A 74 -0.98 -2.43 0.39
CA LYS A 74 -2.31 -2.15 0.97
C LYS A 74 -3.14 -1.29 0.03
N GLY A 75 -2.53 -0.27 -0.54
CA GLY A 75 -3.24 0.61 -1.46
C GLY A 75 -3.81 -0.13 -2.65
N ALA A 76 -3.03 -1.02 -3.24
CA ALA A 76 -3.48 -1.80 -4.39
C ALA A 76 -4.64 -2.74 -4.02
N ILE A 77 -4.54 -3.39 -2.86
CA ILE A 77 -5.58 -4.30 -2.39
C ILE A 77 -6.88 -3.53 -2.12
N TYR A 78 -6.80 -2.43 -1.39
CA TYR A 78 -8.00 -1.65 -1.07
C TYR A 78 -8.59 -0.99 -2.32
N ASP A 79 -7.75 -0.59 -3.27
CA ASP A 79 -8.23 -0.04 -4.53
C ASP A 79 -9.05 -1.07 -5.30
N SER A 80 -8.57 -2.32 -5.32
CA SER A 80 -9.31 -3.42 -5.92
C SER A 80 -10.64 -3.64 -5.21
N CYS A 81 -10.65 -3.59 -3.88
CA CYS A 81 -11.89 -3.75 -3.11
C CYS A 81 -12.88 -2.65 -3.45
N ARG A 82 -12.43 -1.41 -3.61
CA ARG A 82 -13.31 -0.30 -3.99
C ARG A 82 -13.91 -0.51 -5.36
N LYS A 83 -13.10 -0.96 -6.32
CA LYS A 83 -13.58 -1.21 -7.67
C LYS A 83 -14.66 -2.27 -7.70
N ASN A 84 -14.56 -3.24 -6.80
CA ASN A 84 -15.52 -4.33 -6.71
C ASN A 84 -16.62 -4.07 -5.68
N ASP A 85 -16.65 -2.87 -5.13
CA ASP A 85 -17.69 -2.43 -4.19
C ASP A 85 -17.80 -3.35 -2.96
N ILE A 86 -16.65 -3.79 -2.45
CA ILE A 86 -16.60 -4.74 -1.33
C ILE A 86 -16.55 -4.03 0.02
N LEU A 87 -15.97 -2.82 0.07
CA LEU A 87 -15.77 -2.09 1.32
C LEU A 87 -17.01 -1.30 1.70
N PRO A 88 -17.26 -1.07 3.00
CA PRO A 88 -18.28 -0.13 3.42
C PRO A 88 -18.00 1.26 2.85
N ARG A 89 -19.07 2.02 2.63
CA ARG A 89 -18.97 3.30 1.95
C ARG A 89 -18.07 4.30 2.67
N ASN A 90 -18.20 4.39 3.99
CA ASN A 90 -17.39 5.32 4.77
C ASN A 90 -15.91 4.96 4.70
N GLN A 91 -15.57 3.68 4.70
CA GLN A 91 -14.17 3.26 4.54
C GLN A 91 -13.63 3.64 3.19
N ARG A 92 -14.44 3.52 2.14
CA ARG A 92 -14.02 3.92 0.81
C ARG A 92 -13.69 5.40 0.74
N ASP A 93 -14.52 6.23 1.38
CA ASP A 93 -14.28 7.68 1.39
C ASP A 93 -13.01 8.02 2.14
N ASP A 94 -12.77 7.39 3.28
CA ASP A 94 -11.57 7.62 4.08
C ASP A 94 -10.31 7.20 3.33
N LEU A 95 -10.35 6.01 2.71
CA LEU A 95 -9.21 5.53 1.94
C LEU A 95 -8.94 6.42 0.74
N SER A 96 -9.98 6.87 0.05
CA SER A 96 -9.84 7.76 -1.09
C SER A 96 -9.18 9.07 -0.68
N ARG A 97 -9.57 9.61 0.46
CA ARG A 97 -8.98 10.83 1.00
C ARG A 97 -7.49 10.65 1.28
N LEU A 98 -7.14 9.53 1.93
CA LEU A 98 -5.73 9.27 2.25
C LEU A 98 -4.89 9.06 1.00
N GLU A 99 -5.45 8.41 -0.01
CA GLU A 99 -4.73 8.24 -1.27
C GLU A 99 -4.46 9.56 -1.96
N LYS A 100 -5.44 10.46 -1.96
CA LYS A 100 -5.24 11.78 -2.53
C LYS A 100 -4.14 12.54 -1.80
N LEU A 101 -4.16 12.48 -0.48
CA LEU A 101 -3.14 13.15 0.33
C LEU A 101 -1.75 12.56 0.05
N ASN A 102 -1.68 11.24 -0.09
CA ASN A 102 -0.41 10.59 -0.41
C ASN A 102 0.15 11.13 -1.73
N ARG A 103 -0.67 11.21 -2.76
CA ARG A 103 -0.23 11.72 -4.05
C ARG A 103 0.19 13.17 -3.99
N GLN A 104 -0.59 14.00 -3.28
CA GLN A 104 -0.26 15.41 -3.13
C GLN A 104 1.07 15.59 -2.41
N LEU A 105 1.28 14.83 -1.33
CA LEU A 105 2.52 14.92 -0.57
C LEU A 105 3.72 14.44 -1.38
N GLU A 106 3.55 13.39 -2.18
CA GLU A 106 4.62 12.94 -3.06
C GLU A 106 5.06 14.04 -4.01
N GLN A 107 4.10 14.77 -4.58
CA GLN A 107 4.42 15.87 -5.47
C GLN A 107 5.12 17.01 -4.75
N GLU A 108 4.65 17.35 -3.56
CA GLU A 108 5.21 18.46 -2.79
C GLU A 108 6.60 18.16 -2.27
N LEU A 109 6.80 16.93 -1.79
CA LEU A 109 8.06 16.56 -1.15
C LEU A 109 9.11 16.06 -2.14
N GLY A 110 8.69 15.64 -3.33
CA GLY A 110 9.60 15.03 -4.28
C GLY A 110 10.06 13.65 -3.88
N ARG A 111 9.39 13.04 -2.91
CA ARG A 111 9.65 11.69 -2.42
C ARG A 111 8.37 11.13 -1.84
N ALA A 112 8.37 9.82 -1.56
CA ALA A 112 7.21 9.21 -0.91
C ALA A 112 7.09 9.74 0.52
N PRO A 113 5.87 10.14 0.94
CA PRO A 113 5.67 10.59 2.32
C PRO A 113 5.71 9.40 3.27
N THR A 114 6.05 9.66 4.52
CA THR A 114 5.93 8.66 5.57
C THR A 114 4.48 8.55 6.00
N GLU A 115 4.15 7.46 6.69
CA GLU A 115 2.81 7.29 7.24
C GLU A 115 2.46 8.42 8.20
N GLY A 116 3.44 8.84 9.01
CA GLY A 116 3.24 9.96 9.92
C GLY A 116 2.93 11.25 9.20
N GLU A 117 3.58 11.50 8.07
CA GLU A 117 3.33 12.69 7.27
C GLU A 117 1.92 12.67 6.69
N ILE A 118 1.47 11.50 6.21
CA ILE A 118 0.11 11.36 5.69
C ILE A 118 -0.91 11.58 6.79
N ALA A 119 -0.71 10.94 7.94
CA ALA A 119 -1.64 11.07 9.07
C ALA A 119 -1.73 12.52 9.54
N GLN A 120 -0.60 13.20 9.63
CA GLN A 120 -0.58 14.59 10.05
C GLN A 120 -1.34 15.48 9.06
N SER A 121 -1.13 15.28 7.77
CA SER A 121 -1.85 16.03 6.74
C SER A 121 -3.35 15.78 6.78
N ALA A 122 -3.74 14.57 7.17
CA ALA A 122 -5.14 14.19 7.28
C ALA A 122 -5.76 14.60 8.61
N ASP A 123 -4.97 15.18 9.52
CA ASP A 123 -5.41 15.53 10.86
C ASP A 123 -5.88 14.31 11.63
N LEU A 124 -5.14 13.22 11.51
CA LEU A 124 -5.44 11.95 12.17
C LEU A 124 -4.32 11.58 13.13
N SER A 125 -4.70 10.93 14.23
CA SER A 125 -3.73 10.25 15.06
C SER A 125 -3.19 9.04 14.29
N MET A 126 -2.03 8.54 14.70
CA MET A 126 -1.51 7.32 14.08
C MET A 126 -2.44 6.14 14.27
N GLN A 127 -3.11 6.08 15.42
CA GLN A 127 -4.06 5.02 15.69
C GLN A 127 -5.23 5.07 14.71
N ASP A 128 -5.80 6.25 14.48
CA ASP A 128 -6.89 6.41 13.54
C ASP A 128 -6.45 6.12 12.11
N TYR A 129 -5.25 6.57 11.76
CA TYR A 129 -4.69 6.29 10.45
C TYR A 129 -4.59 4.78 10.22
N TYR A 130 -4.03 4.04 11.19
CA TYR A 130 -3.90 2.60 11.04
C TYR A 130 -5.26 1.91 11.01
N SER A 131 -6.22 2.42 11.77
CA SER A 131 -7.57 1.86 11.75
C SER A 131 -8.19 1.95 10.36
N ILE A 132 -8.02 3.08 9.70
CA ILE A 132 -8.52 3.26 8.34
C ILE A 132 -7.77 2.34 7.37
N MET A 133 -6.44 2.35 7.44
CA MET A 133 -5.63 1.57 6.52
C MET A 133 -5.84 0.07 6.70
N ASP A 134 -6.14 -0.37 7.91
CA ASP A 134 -6.39 -1.78 8.20
C ASP A 134 -7.85 -2.16 8.09
N GLY A 135 -8.73 -1.20 7.78
CA GLY A 135 -10.14 -1.48 7.65
C GLY A 135 -10.86 -1.70 8.96
N MET A 136 -10.35 -1.10 10.05
CA MET A 136 -10.89 -1.29 11.39
C MET A 136 -11.71 -0.11 11.84
N VAL A 137 -12.35 0.55 10.98
CA VAL A 137 -13.16 1.73 11.32
C VAL A 137 -14.48 1.34 11.92
#